data_81e8e65cdc1f6cb4ae5beb9d985b60aa
#
_entry.id   81e8e65cdc1f6cb4ae5beb9d985b60aa
#
_cell.length_a   1.000
_cell.length_b   1.000
_cell.length_c   1.000
_cell.angle_alpha   90.00
_cell.angle_beta   90.00
_cell.angle_gamma   90.00
#
_symmetry.space_group_name_H-M   'P 1'
#
loop_
_entity.id
_entity.type
_entity.pdbx_description
1 polymer ?
#
loop_
_entity_poly.entity_id
_entity_poly.type
_entity_poly.pdbx_seq_one_letter_code
_entity_poly.pdbx_strand_id
1 'polypeptide(L)'
;MKFKARVYIRLRASVSDAAGNAVKANVNKVAADIKVDKLRINKIIELTFECESQEKAREQLDILSDRMFANIVIEDWEYDLEVIND
;
A
#
# COMPACT_ATOMS: atom_id res chain seq x y z
N MET A 1 23.71 -3.57 5.48
CA MET A 1 23.07 -2.29 5.13
C MET A 1 21.67 -2.24 5.73
N LYS A 2 21.26 -1.09 6.15
CA LYS A 2 19.94 -0.90 6.73
C LYS A 2 19.06 -0.13 5.76
N PHE A 3 17.82 -0.58 5.62
CA PHE A 3 16.86 -0.07 4.65
C PHE A 3 15.54 0.28 5.29
N LYS A 4 14.84 1.22 4.67
CA LYS A 4 13.45 1.53 4.98
C LYS A 4 12.63 1.37 3.70
N ALA A 5 11.52 0.65 3.79
CA ALA A 5 10.62 0.47 2.67
C ALA A 5 9.19 0.81 3.05
N ARG A 6 8.45 1.32 2.07
CA ARG A 6 7.00 1.50 2.15
C ARG A 6 6.39 0.74 0.99
N VAL A 7 5.58 -0.23 1.31
CA VAL A 7 4.87 -1.03 0.32
C VAL A 7 3.43 -0.54 0.25
N TYR A 8 3.05 -0.05 -0.92
CA TYR A 8 1.71 0.47 -1.19
C TYR A 8 0.88 -0.64 -1.80
N ILE A 9 -0.23 -0.97 -1.16
CA ILE A 9 -1.10 -2.06 -1.59
C ILE A 9 -2.46 -1.48 -1.90
N ARG A 10 -2.91 -1.64 -3.16
CA ARG A 10 -4.14 -1.06 -3.67
C ARG A 10 -5.05 -2.13 -4.24
N LEU A 11 -6.34 -2.02 -3.94
CA LEU A 11 -7.34 -2.83 -4.65
C LEU A 11 -7.34 -2.45 -6.12
N ARG A 12 -7.43 -3.44 -6.99
CA ARG A 12 -7.58 -3.21 -8.43
C ARG A 12 -8.87 -2.43 -8.69
N ALA A 13 -8.84 -1.56 -9.71
CA ALA A 13 -9.97 -0.70 -10.03
C ALA A 13 -11.27 -1.46 -10.27
N SER A 14 -11.18 -2.68 -10.80
CA SER A 14 -12.34 -3.54 -11.08
C SER A 14 -12.94 -4.20 -9.84
N VAL A 15 -12.24 -4.13 -8.70
CA VAL A 15 -12.70 -4.76 -7.45
C VAL A 15 -13.49 -3.75 -6.63
N SER A 16 -14.67 -4.14 -6.17
CA SER A 16 -15.49 -3.29 -5.30
C SER A 16 -14.84 -3.14 -3.93
N ASP A 17 -14.78 -1.90 -3.45
CA ASP A 17 -14.26 -1.56 -2.13
C ASP A 17 -15.41 -1.23 -1.18
N ALA A 18 -15.92 -2.24 -0.50
CA ALA A 18 -17.06 -2.08 0.41
C ALA A 18 -16.74 -1.09 1.54
N ALA A 19 -15.53 -1.14 2.11
CA ALA A 19 -15.10 -0.22 3.16
C ALA A 19 -15.01 1.21 2.64
N GLY A 20 -14.41 1.40 1.47
CA GLY A 20 -14.33 2.72 0.83
C GLY A 20 -15.68 3.29 0.50
N ASN A 21 -16.58 2.46 -0.01
CA ASN A 21 -17.96 2.89 -0.33
C ASN A 21 -18.72 3.31 0.92
N ALA A 22 -18.54 2.61 2.04
CA ALA A 22 -19.16 2.96 3.31
C ALA A 22 -18.66 4.32 3.83
N VAL A 23 -17.36 4.57 3.73
CA VAL A 23 -16.77 5.86 4.12
C VAL A 23 -17.29 6.97 3.19
N LYS A 24 -17.29 6.73 1.88
CA LYS A 24 -17.77 7.69 0.90
C LYS A 24 -19.22 8.12 1.19
N ALA A 25 -20.07 7.18 1.53
CA ALA A 25 -21.48 7.44 1.83
C ALA A 25 -21.66 8.37 3.03
N ASN A 26 -20.68 8.46 3.92
CA ASN A 26 -20.75 9.24 5.14
C ASN A 26 -19.97 10.56 5.11
N VAL A 27 -19.24 10.83 4.03
CA VAL A 27 -18.41 12.05 3.94
C VAL A 27 -19.23 13.32 4.13
N ASN A 28 -20.39 13.41 3.48
CA ASN A 28 -21.20 14.63 3.55
C ASN A 28 -21.90 14.86 4.88
N LYS A 29 -21.89 13.88 5.78
CA LYS A 29 -22.36 14.06 7.15
C LYS A 29 -21.38 14.90 7.98
N VAL A 30 -20.12 14.92 7.58
CA VAL A 30 -19.05 15.65 8.24
C VAL A 30 -18.66 16.91 7.45
N ALA A 31 -18.54 16.79 6.15
CA ALA A 31 -18.13 17.87 5.25
C ALA A 31 -19.20 18.05 4.16
N ALA A 32 -20.17 18.92 4.42
CA ALA A 32 -21.36 19.06 3.59
C ALA A 32 -21.06 19.66 2.20
N ASP A 33 -19.99 20.44 2.08
CA ASP A 33 -19.73 21.26 0.88
C ASP A 33 -18.84 20.64 -0.16
N ILE A 34 -18.45 19.36 0.02
CA ILE A 34 -17.64 18.66 -0.97
C ILE A 34 -18.46 17.56 -1.65
N LYS A 35 -18.08 17.28 -2.89
CA LYS A 35 -18.64 16.18 -3.64
C LYS A 35 -17.53 15.18 -3.94
N VAL A 36 -17.63 13.99 -3.39
CA VAL A 36 -16.63 12.94 -3.58
C VAL A 36 -17.06 12.05 -4.75
N ASP A 37 -16.29 12.08 -5.82
CA ASP A 37 -16.55 11.22 -6.98
C ASP A 37 -16.02 9.81 -6.77
N LYS A 38 -14.87 9.70 -6.11
CA LYS A 38 -14.20 8.41 -5.89
C LYS A 38 -13.51 8.41 -4.55
N LEU A 39 -13.66 7.32 -3.81
CA LEU A 39 -12.95 7.09 -2.56
C LEU A 39 -12.57 5.63 -2.47
N ARG A 40 -11.30 5.37 -2.23
CA ARG A 40 -10.76 4.02 -2.10
C ARG A 40 -9.94 3.95 -0.83
N ILE A 41 -10.02 2.84 -0.14
CA ILE A 41 -9.19 2.59 1.04
C ILE A 41 -8.10 1.61 0.65
N ASN A 42 -6.86 2.05 0.75
CA ASN A 42 -5.68 1.24 0.46
C ASN A 42 -4.84 1.13 1.73
N LYS A 43 -3.78 0.34 1.68
CA LYS A 43 -2.91 0.18 2.85
C LYS A 43 -1.46 0.39 2.48
N ILE A 44 -0.67 0.79 3.47
CA ILE A 44 0.78 0.95 3.37
C ILE A 44 1.40 0.11 4.46
N ILE A 45 2.38 -0.70 4.09
CA ILE A 45 3.18 -1.45 5.04
C ILE A 45 4.56 -0.81 5.08
N GLU A 46 4.96 -0.34 6.26
CA GLU A 46 6.28 0.26 6.46
C GLU A 46 7.16 -0.73 7.21
N LEU A 47 8.37 -0.94 6.71
CA LEU A 47 9.32 -1.81 7.38
C LEU A 47 10.74 -1.26 7.30
N THR A 48 11.47 -1.48 8.38
CA THR A 48 12.90 -1.17 8.48
C THR A 48 13.61 -2.50 8.67
N PHE A 49 14.61 -2.77 7.85
CA PHE A 49 15.25 -4.09 7.85
C PHE A 49 16.71 -4.00 7.42
N GLU A 50 17.43 -5.06 7.70
CA GLU A 50 18.82 -5.21 7.28
C GLU A 50 18.90 -6.22 6.15
N CYS A 51 19.77 -5.93 5.19
CA CYS A 51 20.05 -6.83 4.08
C CYS A 51 21.47 -6.55 3.58
N GLU A 52 22.07 -7.50 2.92
CA GLU A 52 23.47 -7.39 2.50
C GLU A 52 23.69 -6.39 1.35
N SER A 53 22.68 -6.17 0.51
CA SER A 53 22.78 -5.26 -0.63
C SER A 53 21.42 -4.71 -1.02
N GLN A 54 21.43 -3.62 -1.78
CA GLN A 54 20.19 -3.04 -2.30
C GLN A 54 19.50 -3.97 -3.29
N GLU A 55 20.28 -4.65 -4.12
CA GLU A 55 19.75 -5.62 -5.06
C GLU A 55 19.03 -6.76 -4.35
N LYS A 56 19.65 -7.30 -3.29
CA LYS A 56 19.05 -8.36 -2.48
C LYS A 56 17.81 -7.86 -1.76
N ALA A 57 17.85 -6.62 -1.27
CA ALA A 57 16.70 -6.01 -0.61
C ALA A 57 15.49 -5.93 -1.55
N ARG A 58 15.69 -5.51 -2.79
CA ARG A 58 14.61 -5.44 -3.79
C ARG A 58 14.05 -6.81 -4.08
N GLU A 59 14.91 -7.79 -4.28
CA GLU A 59 14.51 -9.17 -4.52
C GLU A 59 13.63 -9.71 -3.41
N GLN A 60 14.02 -9.47 -2.15
CA GLN A 60 13.26 -9.93 -0.99
C GLN A 60 11.95 -9.17 -0.81
N LEU A 61 11.93 -7.86 -1.10
CA LEU A 61 10.71 -7.07 -1.05
C LEU A 61 9.69 -7.52 -2.09
N ASP A 62 10.15 -7.89 -3.28
CA ASP A 62 9.28 -8.42 -4.32
C ASP A 62 8.59 -9.69 -3.84
N ILE A 63 9.35 -10.57 -3.20
CA ILE A 63 8.82 -11.84 -2.68
C ILE A 63 7.79 -11.56 -1.57
N LEU A 64 8.14 -10.70 -0.61
CA LEU A 64 7.24 -10.35 0.50
C LEU A 64 5.95 -9.70 0.01
N SER A 65 6.07 -8.77 -0.92
CA SER A 65 4.92 -8.04 -1.44
C SER A 65 3.97 -8.96 -2.20
N ASP A 66 4.53 -9.84 -3.02
CA ASP A 66 3.75 -10.74 -3.87
C ASP A 66 3.13 -11.89 -3.10
N ARG A 67 3.86 -12.45 -2.13
CA ARG A 67 3.45 -13.68 -1.46
C ARG A 67 2.82 -13.49 -0.08
N MET A 68 3.05 -12.34 0.53
CA MET A 68 2.62 -12.11 1.91
C MET A 68 1.83 -10.83 2.10
N PHE A 69 2.31 -9.69 1.59
CA PHE A 69 1.70 -8.40 1.88
C PHE A 69 0.44 -8.13 1.08
N ALA A 70 0.44 -8.50 -0.18
CA ALA A 70 -0.70 -8.26 -1.07
C ALA A 70 -1.40 -9.57 -1.42
N ASN A 71 -2.72 -9.48 -1.59
CA ASN A 71 -3.50 -10.54 -2.21
C ASN A 71 -3.51 -10.27 -3.71
N ILE A 72 -2.60 -10.89 -4.46
CA ILE A 72 -2.38 -10.59 -5.88
C ILE A 72 -3.57 -10.94 -6.78
N VAL A 73 -4.56 -11.65 -6.27
CA VAL A 73 -5.79 -11.91 -7.02
C VAL A 73 -6.61 -10.63 -7.17
N ILE A 74 -6.61 -9.76 -6.15
CA ILE A 74 -7.44 -8.56 -6.11
C ILE A 74 -6.66 -7.26 -5.87
N GLU A 75 -5.37 -7.36 -5.54
CA GLU A 75 -4.56 -6.18 -5.18
C GLU A 75 -3.32 -6.08 -6.05
N ASP A 76 -2.90 -4.85 -6.29
CA ASP A 76 -1.61 -4.52 -6.89
C ASP A 76 -0.72 -3.92 -5.81
N TRP A 77 0.59 -4.01 -6.01
CA TRP A 77 1.56 -3.44 -5.06
C TRP A 77 2.69 -2.73 -5.79
N GLU A 78 3.26 -1.77 -5.08
CA GLU A 78 4.50 -1.10 -5.48
C GLU A 78 5.20 -0.67 -4.18
N TYR A 79 6.45 -0.29 -4.26
CA TYR A 79 7.16 0.15 -3.06
C TYR A 79 8.21 1.21 -3.35
N ASP A 80 8.53 1.96 -2.30
CA ASP A 80 9.70 2.84 -2.23
C ASP A 80 10.72 2.18 -1.32
N LEU A 81 11.98 2.23 -1.69
CA LEU A 81 13.08 1.68 -0.91
C LEU A 81 14.17 2.73 -0.76
N GLU A 82 14.62 2.95 0.46
CA GLU A 82 15.74 3.85 0.73
C GLU A 82 16.75 3.19 1.65
N VAL A 83 18.02 3.54 1.46
CA VAL A 83 19.10 3.14 2.36
C VAL A 83 19.12 4.13 3.50
N ILE A 84 19.14 3.63 4.73
CA ILE A 84 19.28 4.48 5.90
C ILE A 84 20.60 4.17 6.57
N ASN A 85 21.30 5.22 6.99
CA ASN A 85 22.58 5.08 7.68
C ASN A 85 22.34 4.94 9.18
N ASP A 86 23.09 4.04 9.76
CA ASP A 86 23.06 3.81 11.20
C ASP A 86 23.75 4.93 11.96
#